data_e270fcb80ea0faa72f5d4f8e11bfbd85
#
_entry.id   e270fcb80ea0faa72f5d4f8e11bfbd85
#
_cell.length_a   1.000
_cell.length_b   1.000
_cell.length_c   1.000
_cell.angle_alpha   90.00
_cell.angle_beta   90.00
_cell.angle_gamma   90.00
#
_symmetry.space_group_name_H-M   'P 1'
#
loop_
_entity.id
_entity.type
_entity.pdbx_description
1 polymer ?
#
loop_
_entity_poly.entity_id
_entity_poly.type
_entity_poly.pdbx_seq_one_letter_code
_entity_poly.pdbx_strand_id
1 'polypeptide(L)'
;GLGNAGADFTNDPSATADLVGFLLTDPAEIAEWQKWAGRIRATSPFIQMPVLGANPADNLAAALFAHRDRTTLAWSDTPLLELPPTAAVPVDVPAWWTLSRKSSMFYVGGGRGDHARIMMTASTLCVDTVAEAEAIDAYFPDVRAYLESLTPPPWPFAVDAALADRGRVVFEATCARCHGTYGDTPSYPDLVIPLADVGTDAALAAGSAQYAARFTDWFNGSWYGQRGRLEPQAGYIPPPLVGVWATAPYLHNGSVPTIAALLDSRQRPAYWTRTFGTRHSDYDAAALGWQTTVVDHGHAGEPDRARRVRLYDTTLPGYGNGGHTYGDALSEGERSAVLEYLKTL
;
A
#
# COMPACT_ATOMS: atom_id res chain seq x y z
N GLY A 1 -13.26 4.91 -1.96
CA GLY A 1 -12.47 4.32 -3.03
C GLY A 1 -13.29 3.40 -3.92
N LEU A 2 -12.63 2.75 -4.87
CA LEU A 2 -13.28 1.85 -5.85
C LEU A 2 -14.13 0.75 -5.21
N GLY A 3 -13.69 0.18 -4.08
CA GLY A 3 -14.44 -0.85 -3.37
C GLY A 3 -15.78 -0.37 -2.84
N ASN A 4 -15.82 0.83 -2.26
CA ASN A 4 -17.07 1.40 -1.75
C ASN A 4 -18.00 1.84 -2.92
N ALA A 5 -17.44 2.42 -3.98
CA ALA A 5 -18.20 2.74 -5.19
C ALA A 5 -18.72 1.48 -5.89
N GLY A 6 -17.92 0.42 -5.96
CA GLY A 6 -18.35 -0.87 -6.49
C GLY A 6 -19.49 -1.48 -5.68
N ALA A 7 -19.45 -1.42 -4.35
CA ALA A 7 -20.52 -1.88 -3.48
C ALA A 7 -21.80 -1.05 -3.68
N ASP A 8 -21.69 0.27 -3.72
CA ASP A 8 -22.83 1.15 -3.96
C ASP A 8 -23.45 0.89 -5.35
N PHE A 9 -22.63 0.71 -6.37
CA PHE A 9 -23.04 0.39 -7.74
C PHE A 9 -23.72 -0.99 -7.87
N THR A 10 -23.28 -1.97 -7.09
CA THR A 10 -23.83 -3.34 -7.14
C THR A 10 -25.02 -3.56 -6.22
N ASN A 11 -25.25 -2.66 -5.26
CA ASN A 11 -26.39 -2.73 -4.34
C ASN A 11 -27.70 -2.19 -4.93
N ASP A 12 -27.64 -1.49 -6.06
CA ASP A 12 -28.82 -1.08 -6.82
C ASP A 12 -28.78 -1.65 -8.27
N PRO A 13 -29.08 -2.94 -8.46
CA PRO A 13 -29.06 -3.55 -9.77
C PRO A 13 -30.06 -2.95 -10.76
N SER A 14 -31.15 -2.36 -10.28
CA SER A 14 -32.20 -1.80 -11.14
C SER A 14 -31.73 -0.49 -11.78
N ALA A 15 -31.24 0.45 -10.99
CA ALA A 15 -30.68 1.70 -11.51
C ALA A 15 -29.51 1.47 -12.47
N THR A 16 -28.71 0.44 -12.20
CA THR A 16 -27.60 0.04 -13.06
C THR A 16 -28.10 -0.58 -14.37
N ALA A 17 -29.11 -1.44 -14.33
CA ALA A 17 -29.70 -2.05 -15.53
C ALA A 17 -30.33 -1.01 -16.47
N ASP A 18 -31.02 -0.02 -15.92
CA ASP A 18 -31.63 1.08 -16.69
C ASP A 18 -30.53 1.92 -17.38
N LEU A 19 -29.47 2.26 -16.67
CA LEU A 19 -28.34 3.01 -17.24
C LEU A 19 -27.64 2.22 -18.35
N VAL A 20 -27.42 0.92 -18.15
CA VAL A 20 -26.80 0.04 -19.13
C VAL A 20 -27.67 -0.10 -20.36
N GLY A 21 -28.97 -0.32 -20.20
CA GLY A 21 -29.93 -0.42 -21.32
C GLY A 21 -30.06 0.90 -22.10
N PHE A 22 -29.73 2.04 -21.47
CA PHE A 22 -29.68 3.33 -22.16
C PHE A 22 -28.37 3.54 -22.92
N LEU A 23 -27.22 3.07 -22.37
CA LEU A 23 -25.89 3.32 -22.94
C LEU A 23 -25.41 2.26 -23.91
N LEU A 24 -25.78 1.00 -23.70
CA LEU A 24 -25.32 -0.15 -24.48
C LEU A 24 -26.50 -0.78 -25.25
N THR A 25 -26.34 -0.91 -26.54
CA THR A 25 -27.33 -1.55 -27.44
C THR A 25 -26.80 -2.82 -28.10
N ASP A 26 -25.47 -2.99 -28.15
CA ASP A 26 -24.83 -4.19 -28.68
C ASP A 26 -24.90 -5.33 -27.66
N PRO A 27 -25.48 -6.50 -28.01
CA PRO A 27 -25.52 -7.65 -27.11
C PRO A 27 -24.14 -8.12 -26.62
N ALA A 28 -23.08 -7.96 -27.42
CA ALA A 28 -21.72 -8.33 -27.04
C ALA A 28 -21.16 -7.39 -25.96
N GLU A 29 -21.40 -6.09 -26.08
CA GLU A 29 -21.03 -5.10 -25.07
C GLU A 29 -21.79 -5.30 -23.77
N ILE A 30 -23.09 -5.63 -23.85
CA ILE A 30 -23.93 -5.95 -22.68
C ILE A 30 -23.40 -7.20 -21.97
N ALA A 31 -23.03 -8.24 -22.73
CA ALA A 31 -22.48 -9.47 -22.15
C ALA A 31 -21.12 -9.21 -21.44
N GLU A 32 -20.26 -8.42 -22.05
CA GLU A 32 -18.97 -8.05 -21.45
C GLU A 32 -19.17 -7.19 -20.18
N TRP A 33 -20.10 -6.24 -20.20
CA TRP A 33 -20.49 -5.49 -19.00
C TRP A 33 -21.00 -6.40 -17.89
N GLN A 34 -21.89 -7.35 -18.18
CA GLN A 34 -22.45 -8.30 -17.22
C GLN A 34 -21.34 -9.14 -16.57
N LYS A 35 -20.37 -9.61 -17.35
CA LYS A 35 -19.17 -10.31 -16.89
C LYS A 35 -18.39 -9.46 -15.87
N TRP A 36 -18.10 -8.20 -16.21
CA TRP A 36 -17.40 -7.29 -15.32
C TRP A 36 -18.18 -6.95 -14.05
N ALA A 37 -19.46 -6.69 -14.19
CA ALA A 37 -20.34 -6.44 -13.04
C ALA A 37 -20.39 -7.65 -12.09
N GLY A 38 -20.38 -8.86 -12.65
CA GLY A 38 -20.27 -10.11 -11.87
C GLY A 38 -18.97 -10.17 -11.05
N ARG A 39 -17.82 -9.87 -11.67
CA ARG A 39 -16.51 -9.86 -11.00
C ARG A 39 -16.42 -8.78 -9.91
N ILE A 40 -16.94 -7.59 -10.18
CA ILE A 40 -17.01 -6.50 -9.19
C ILE A 40 -17.86 -6.93 -8.00
N ARG A 41 -19.04 -7.54 -8.23
CA ARG A 41 -19.89 -8.07 -7.15
C ARG A 41 -19.19 -9.13 -6.33
N ALA A 42 -18.46 -10.04 -6.97
CA ALA A 42 -17.74 -11.11 -6.28
C ALA A 42 -16.59 -10.58 -5.40
N THR A 43 -15.90 -9.50 -5.81
CA THR A 43 -14.74 -8.97 -5.11
C THR A 43 -15.04 -7.81 -4.16
N SER A 44 -16.09 -7.02 -4.41
CA SER A 44 -16.41 -5.80 -3.65
C SER A 44 -16.57 -6.00 -2.14
N PRO A 45 -17.08 -7.10 -1.59
CA PRO A 45 -17.17 -7.31 -0.15
C PRO A 45 -15.80 -7.33 0.56
N PHE A 46 -14.73 -7.68 -0.17
CA PHE A 46 -13.38 -7.86 0.36
C PHE A 46 -12.48 -6.65 0.21
N ILE A 47 -12.95 -5.59 -0.46
CA ILE A 47 -12.15 -4.39 -0.77
C ILE A 47 -12.76 -3.10 -0.22
N GLN A 48 -13.73 -3.21 0.67
CA GLN A 48 -14.30 -2.04 1.34
C GLN A 48 -13.38 -1.56 2.44
N MET A 49 -12.96 -0.28 2.33
CA MET A 49 -12.10 0.34 3.33
C MET A 49 -12.87 1.33 4.17
N PRO A 50 -12.74 1.27 5.51
CA PRO A 50 -13.38 2.24 6.39
C PRO A 50 -12.74 3.64 6.27
N VAL A 51 -11.49 3.73 5.79
CA VAL A 51 -10.72 4.98 5.71
C VAL A 51 -10.29 5.24 4.27
N LEU A 52 -10.47 6.47 3.78
CA LEU A 52 -9.93 6.90 2.48
C LEU A 52 -8.39 7.00 2.53
N GLY A 53 -7.74 6.56 1.45
CA GLY A 53 -6.29 6.56 1.30
C GLY A 53 -5.63 5.22 1.66
N ALA A 54 -6.31 4.35 2.40
CA ALA A 54 -5.85 2.99 2.61
C ALA A 54 -6.24 2.09 1.43
N ASN A 55 -5.38 1.10 1.12
CA ASN A 55 -5.53 0.21 -0.04
C ASN A 55 -5.76 -1.23 0.44
N PRO A 56 -6.78 -1.95 -0.07
CA PRO A 56 -7.06 -3.35 0.25
C PRO A 56 -6.38 -4.32 -0.72
N ALA A 57 -5.16 -4.05 -1.20
CA ALA A 57 -4.53 -4.80 -2.30
C ALA A 57 -4.43 -6.30 -2.04
N ASP A 58 -4.05 -6.70 -0.83
CA ASP A 58 -3.90 -8.11 -0.47
C ASP A 58 -5.23 -8.84 -0.49
N ASN A 59 -6.28 -8.20 0.05
CA ASN A 59 -7.64 -8.77 0.02
C ASN A 59 -8.19 -8.88 -1.41
N LEU A 60 -7.93 -7.86 -2.24
CA LEU A 60 -8.33 -7.92 -3.66
C LEU A 60 -7.64 -9.07 -4.39
N ALA A 61 -6.32 -9.20 -4.25
CA ALA A 61 -5.56 -10.28 -4.87
C ALA A 61 -6.06 -11.65 -4.40
N ALA A 62 -6.27 -11.81 -3.10
CA ALA A 62 -6.79 -13.05 -2.52
C ALA A 62 -8.18 -13.41 -3.04
N ALA A 63 -9.10 -12.43 -3.13
CA ALA A 63 -10.43 -12.66 -3.69
C ALA A 63 -10.37 -13.03 -5.19
N LEU A 64 -9.50 -12.38 -5.96
CA LEU A 64 -9.30 -12.71 -7.37
C LEU A 64 -8.73 -14.13 -7.55
N PHE A 65 -7.73 -14.54 -6.76
CA PHE A 65 -7.18 -15.90 -6.82
C PHE A 65 -8.23 -16.94 -6.45
N ALA A 66 -9.09 -16.64 -5.47
CA ALA A 66 -10.16 -17.56 -5.08
C ALA A 66 -11.16 -17.84 -6.20
N HIS A 67 -11.34 -16.92 -7.14
CA HIS A 67 -12.24 -17.08 -8.29
C HIS A 67 -11.53 -17.52 -9.58
N ARG A 68 -10.23 -17.85 -9.53
CA ARG A 68 -9.46 -18.24 -10.71
C ARG A 68 -8.92 -19.64 -10.64
N ASP A 69 -9.10 -20.41 -11.71
CA ASP A 69 -8.38 -21.66 -11.86
C ASP A 69 -6.86 -21.38 -11.98
N ARG A 70 -6.09 -22.04 -11.15
CA ARG A 70 -4.64 -21.81 -11.04
C ARG A 70 -3.89 -22.14 -12.33
N THR A 71 -4.37 -23.11 -13.12
CA THR A 71 -3.69 -23.63 -14.29
C THR A 71 -4.06 -22.89 -15.56
N THR A 72 -5.36 -22.60 -15.72
CA THR A 72 -5.90 -21.99 -16.95
C THR A 72 -6.11 -20.50 -16.85
N LEU A 73 -6.16 -19.94 -15.63
CA LEU A 73 -6.57 -18.59 -15.26
C LEU A 73 -8.06 -18.28 -15.54
N ALA A 74 -8.86 -19.28 -15.94
CA ALA A 74 -10.27 -19.10 -16.18
C ALA A 74 -11.00 -18.62 -14.91
N TRP A 75 -11.94 -17.68 -15.10
CA TRP A 75 -12.80 -17.19 -14.02
C TRP A 75 -13.85 -18.23 -13.66
N SER A 76 -14.15 -18.35 -12.37
CA SER A 76 -15.26 -19.12 -11.82
C SER A 76 -16.17 -18.20 -10.98
N ASP A 77 -17.46 -18.21 -11.26
CA ASP A 77 -18.45 -17.47 -10.45
C ASP A 77 -18.57 -18.04 -9.04
N THR A 78 -18.24 -19.31 -8.86
CA THR A 78 -18.12 -19.93 -7.54
C THR A 78 -16.67 -19.97 -7.11
N PRO A 79 -16.34 -19.52 -5.88
CA PRO A 79 -14.96 -19.56 -5.39
C PRO A 79 -14.37 -20.97 -5.42
N LEU A 80 -13.17 -21.12 -5.95
CA LEU A 80 -12.39 -22.37 -6.00
C LEU A 80 -11.50 -22.55 -4.76
N LEU A 81 -11.26 -21.46 -4.02
CA LEU A 81 -10.59 -21.44 -2.73
C LEU A 81 -11.48 -20.75 -1.70
N GLU A 82 -11.23 -21.00 -0.43
CA GLU A 82 -11.84 -20.22 0.65
C GLU A 82 -11.47 -18.74 0.50
N LEU A 83 -12.47 -17.88 0.54
CA LEU A 83 -12.32 -16.43 0.39
C LEU A 83 -11.56 -15.80 1.57
N PRO A 84 -10.89 -14.64 1.38
CA PRO A 84 -10.28 -13.92 2.49
C PRO A 84 -11.36 -13.35 3.43
N PRO A 85 -10.99 -12.92 4.64
CA PRO A 85 -11.89 -12.15 5.50
C PRO A 85 -12.42 -10.89 4.81
N THR A 86 -13.66 -10.49 5.08
CA THR A 86 -14.24 -9.24 4.54
C THR A 86 -13.63 -7.98 5.16
N ALA A 87 -13.05 -8.08 6.38
CA ALA A 87 -12.29 -7.01 6.99
C ALA A 87 -10.95 -6.87 6.26
N ALA A 88 -10.88 -5.92 5.33
CA ALA A 88 -9.67 -5.68 4.57
C ALA A 88 -8.58 -5.03 5.43
N VAL A 89 -7.37 -5.54 5.32
CA VAL A 89 -6.20 -4.98 5.99
C VAL A 89 -5.71 -3.77 5.20
N PRO A 90 -5.51 -2.61 5.86
CA PRO A 90 -5.02 -1.42 5.18
C PRO A 90 -3.54 -1.55 4.81
N VAL A 91 -3.23 -1.17 3.58
CA VAL A 91 -1.85 -1.07 3.08
C VAL A 91 -1.66 0.30 2.46
N ASP A 92 -0.56 0.98 2.78
CA ASP A 92 -0.13 2.17 2.06
C ASP A 92 0.53 1.77 0.73
N VAL A 93 0.48 2.66 -0.27
CA VAL A 93 1.05 2.37 -1.59
C VAL A 93 2.52 2.80 -1.61
N PRO A 94 3.49 1.87 -1.75
CA PRO A 94 4.89 2.22 -1.82
C PRO A 94 5.21 3.09 -3.04
N ALA A 95 6.12 4.04 -2.89
CA ALA A 95 6.58 4.88 -3.99
C ALA A 95 7.33 4.06 -5.04
N TRP A 96 6.98 4.24 -6.32
CA TRP A 96 7.50 3.46 -7.44
C TRP A 96 8.99 3.70 -7.70
N TRP A 97 9.50 4.90 -7.44
CA TRP A 97 10.93 5.21 -7.60
C TRP A 97 11.85 4.47 -6.62
N THR A 98 11.30 3.78 -5.62
CA THR A 98 12.08 2.92 -4.73
C THR A 98 12.33 1.53 -5.31
N LEU A 99 11.65 1.15 -6.40
CA LEU A 99 11.68 -0.20 -6.96
C LEU A 99 13.08 -0.63 -7.41
N SER A 100 13.83 0.30 -8.04
CA SER A 100 15.21 0.02 -8.52
C SER A 100 16.20 -0.31 -7.40
N ARG A 101 15.85 -0.03 -6.13
CA ARG A 101 16.70 -0.29 -4.96
C ARG A 101 16.33 -1.56 -4.20
N LYS A 102 15.20 -2.19 -4.53
CA LYS A 102 14.63 -3.32 -3.78
C LYS A 102 14.81 -4.61 -4.55
N SER A 103 15.14 -5.69 -3.83
CA SER A 103 15.08 -7.06 -4.33
C SER A 103 13.81 -7.81 -3.90
N SER A 104 13.02 -7.20 -3.00
CA SER A 104 11.76 -7.74 -2.50
C SER A 104 10.61 -6.76 -2.75
N MET A 105 9.39 -7.28 -2.87
CA MET A 105 8.16 -6.49 -2.99
C MET A 105 7.29 -6.64 -1.75
N PHE A 106 6.36 -5.68 -1.60
CA PHE A 106 5.43 -5.52 -0.49
C PHE A 106 6.13 -5.18 0.84
N TYR A 107 5.36 -4.62 1.78
CA TYR A 107 5.89 -4.27 3.11
C TYR A 107 6.35 -5.47 3.92
N VAL A 108 5.75 -6.64 3.68
CA VAL A 108 6.17 -7.90 4.31
C VAL A 108 7.33 -8.58 3.56
N GLY A 109 7.83 -7.99 2.48
CA GLY A 109 8.92 -8.58 1.68
C GLY A 109 8.58 -9.92 1.04
N GLY A 110 7.30 -10.23 0.94
CA GLY A 110 6.84 -11.54 0.47
C GLY A 110 6.98 -11.76 -1.03
N GLY A 111 7.13 -10.72 -1.83
CA GLY A 111 7.35 -10.87 -3.27
C GLY A 111 8.83 -11.01 -3.61
N ARG A 112 9.23 -12.06 -4.31
CA ARG A 112 10.61 -12.40 -4.69
C ARG A 112 10.71 -12.70 -6.18
N GLY A 113 11.88 -12.47 -6.77
CA GLY A 113 12.16 -12.77 -8.17
C GLY A 113 11.74 -11.64 -9.11
N ASP A 114 11.07 -11.97 -10.20
CA ASP A 114 10.67 -10.98 -11.21
C ASP A 114 9.54 -10.06 -10.70
N HIS A 115 9.90 -8.83 -10.32
CA HIS A 115 8.95 -7.82 -9.83
C HIS A 115 7.85 -7.51 -10.86
N ALA A 116 8.18 -7.50 -12.16
CA ALA A 116 7.22 -7.27 -13.23
C ALA A 116 6.14 -8.36 -13.22
N ARG A 117 6.53 -9.64 -13.10
CA ARG A 117 5.61 -10.77 -13.02
C ARG A 117 4.71 -10.69 -11.77
N ILE A 118 5.27 -10.25 -10.64
CA ILE A 118 4.49 -10.06 -9.42
C ILE A 118 3.48 -8.92 -9.59
N MET A 119 3.87 -7.78 -10.19
CA MET A 119 2.95 -6.67 -10.48
C MET A 119 1.84 -7.08 -11.45
N MET A 120 2.13 -7.96 -12.41
CA MET A 120 1.12 -8.51 -13.32
C MET A 120 -0.01 -9.26 -12.61
N THR A 121 0.12 -9.60 -11.33
CA THR A 121 -0.97 -10.19 -10.53
C THR A 121 -2.25 -9.38 -10.61
N ALA A 122 -2.16 -8.05 -10.75
CA ALA A 122 -3.32 -7.20 -10.95
C ALA A 122 -4.12 -7.57 -12.23
N SER A 123 -3.48 -8.16 -13.24
CA SER A 123 -4.14 -8.63 -14.47
C SER A 123 -5.11 -9.79 -14.23
N THR A 124 -5.04 -10.47 -13.09
CA THR A 124 -6.03 -11.48 -12.71
C THR A 124 -7.45 -10.93 -12.62
N LEU A 125 -7.61 -9.60 -12.53
CA LEU A 125 -8.90 -8.96 -12.67
C LEU A 125 -9.47 -9.13 -14.10
N CYS A 126 -8.64 -9.05 -15.14
CA CYS A 126 -9.07 -8.92 -16.53
C CYS A 126 -8.73 -10.09 -17.46
N VAL A 127 -7.75 -10.94 -17.15
CA VAL A 127 -7.40 -12.09 -17.99
C VAL A 127 -8.32 -13.29 -17.71
N ASP A 128 -8.62 -14.07 -18.72
CA ASP A 128 -9.39 -15.32 -18.62
C ASP A 128 -8.61 -16.55 -19.08
N THR A 129 -7.44 -16.33 -19.67
CA THR A 129 -6.57 -17.40 -20.19
C THR A 129 -5.10 -17.06 -19.95
N VAL A 130 -4.25 -18.10 -19.95
CA VAL A 130 -2.80 -17.94 -19.93
C VAL A 130 -2.29 -17.15 -21.13
N ALA A 131 -2.88 -17.35 -22.30
CA ALA A 131 -2.50 -16.62 -23.54
C ALA A 131 -2.71 -15.11 -23.42
N GLU A 132 -3.79 -14.67 -22.76
CA GLU A 132 -4.03 -13.26 -22.45
C GLU A 132 -2.99 -12.72 -21.45
N ALA A 133 -2.62 -13.50 -20.46
CA ALA A 133 -1.56 -13.12 -19.52
C ALA A 133 -0.21 -13.01 -20.23
N GLU A 134 0.12 -13.91 -21.15
CA GLU A 134 1.32 -13.85 -21.98
C GLU A 134 1.35 -12.64 -22.89
N ALA A 135 0.20 -12.26 -23.47
CA ALA A 135 0.09 -11.05 -24.29
C ALA A 135 0.37 -9.78 -23.46
N ILE A 136 -0.08 -9.73 -22.20
CA ILE A 136 0.24 -8.64 -21.28
C ILE A 136 1.73 -8.67 -20.88
N ASP A 137 2.29 -9.86 -20.59
CA ASP A 137 3.70 -10.03 -20.20
C ASP A 137 4.67 -9.46 -21.26
N ALA A 138 4.28 -9.48 -22.53
CA ALA A 138 5.08 -8.93 -23.62
C ALA A 138 5.42 -7.42 -23.44
N TYR A 139 4.57 -6.67 -22.73
CA TYR A 139 4.78 -5.22 -22.45
C TYR A 139 5.53 -4.97 -21.13
N PHE A 140 5.59 -5.94 -20.24
CA PHE A 140 6.10 -5.72 -18.89
C PHE A 140 7.61 -5.44 -18.79
N PRO A 141 8.48 -5.91 -19.70
CA PRO A 141 9.87 -5.45 -19.75
C PRO A 141 9.99 -3.93 -19.90
N ASP A 142 9.16 -3.31 -20.76
CA ASP A 142 9.15 -1.86 -20.94
C ASP A 142 8.56 -1.13 -19.75
N VAL A 143 7.47 -1.68 -19.18
CA VAL A 143 6.87 -1.17 -17.92
C VAL A 143 7.90 -1.19 -16.78
N ARG A 144 8.62 -2.29 -16.63
CA ARG A 144 9.66 -2.42 -15.63
C ARG A 144 10.79 -1.42 -15.85
N ALA A 145 11.31 -1.33 -17.06
CA ALA A 145 12.38 -0.38 -17.41
C ALA A 145 11.95 1.07 -17.11
N TYR A 146 10.69 1.42 -17.43
CA TYR A 146 10.14 2.74 -17.07
C TYR A 146 10.10 2.95 -15.55
N LEU A 147 9.59 2.00 -14.79
CA LEU A 147 9.51 2.11 -13.32
C LEU A 147 10.89 2.20 -12.66
N GLU A 148 11.86 1.43 -13.15
CA GLU A 148 13.24 1.47 -12.66
C GLU A 148 13.96 2.77 -13.04
N SER A 149 13.49 3.50 -14.07
CA SER A 149 14.03 4.80 -14.46
C SER A 149 13.47 5.97 -13.64
N LEU A 150 12.43 5.75 -12.84
CA LEU A 150 11.83 6.80 -12.02
C LEU A 150 12.80 7.26 -10.94
N THR A 151 12.89 8.57 -10.79
CA THR A 151 13.66 9.22 -9.71
C THR A 151 12.70 9.91 -8.74
N PRO A 152 13.06 9.99 -7.45
CA PRO A 152 12.25 10.72 -6.48
C PRO A 152 12.17 12.21 -6.86
N PRO A 153 11.06 12.88 -6.54
CA PRO A 153 10.97 14.32 -6.71
C PRO A 153 11.95 15.02 -5.76
N PRO A 154 12.72 16.03 -6.22
CA PRO A 154 13.58 16.81 -5.34
C PRO A 154 12.74 17.61 -4.36
N TRP A 155 13.27 17.80 -3.14
CA TRP A 155 12.67 18.70 -2.15
C TRP A 155 12.56 20.13 -2.72
N PRO A 156 11.36 20.75 -2.72
CA PRO A 156 11.15 21.99 -3.45
C PRO A 156 11.53 23.28 -2.67
N PHE A 157 12.01 23.15 -1.43
CA PHE A 157 12.33 24.29 -0.57
C PHE A 157 13.81 24.32 -0.18
N ALA A 158 14.22 25.40 0.50
CA ALA A 158 15.56 25.52 1.06
C ALA A 158 15.84 24.42 2.10
N VAL A 159 17.08 23.98 2.15
CA VAL A 159 17.62 23.03 3.13
C VAL A 159 18.74 23.72 3.90
N ASP A 160 18.74 23.60 5.22
CA ASP A 160 19.91 23.95 6.05
C ASP A 160 20.96 22.84 5.92
N ALA A 161 21.94 23.06 5.05
CA ALA A 161 22.97 22.07 4.75
C ALA A 161 23.78 21.66 6.01
N ALA A 162 24.06 22.60 6.91
CA ALA A 162 24.82 22.29 8.14
C ALA A 162 23.99 21.46 9.12
N LEU A 163 22.68 21.69 9.19
CA LEU A 163 21.75 20.87 9.98
C LEU A 163 21.57 19.49 9.35
N ALA A 164 21.44 19.42 8.03
CA ALA A 164 21.33 18.17 7.30
C ALA A 164 22.57 17.28 7.47
N ASP A 165 23.78 17.84 7.44
CA ASP A 165 25.02 17.10 7.69
C ASP A 165 25.06 16.50 9.10
N ARG A 166 24.61 17.24 10.11
CA ARG A 166 24.44 16.70 11.48
C ARG A 166 23.40 15.59 11.50
N GLY A 167 22.29 15.80 10.78
CA GLY A 167 21.22 14.82 10.63
C GLY A 167 21.69 13.52 10.01
N ARG A 168 22.56 13.60 9.00
CA ARG A 168 23.18 12.42 8.37
C ARG A 168 23.94 11.57 9.39
N VAL A 169 24.73 12.18 10.26
CA VAL A 169 25.50 11.46 11.29
C VAL A 169 24.55 10.73 12.27
N VAL A 170 23.49 11.39 12.72
CA VAL A 170 22.47 10.78 13.61
C VAL A 170 21.74 9.65 12.88
N PHE A 171 21.35 9.87 11.64
CA PHE A 171 20.67 8.88 10.80
C PHE A 171 21.52 7.62 10.59
N GLU A 172 22.79 7.79 10.23
CA GLU A 172 23.72 6.67 10.02
C GLU A 172 23.91 5.85 11.30
N ALA A 173 23.93 6.49 12.47
CA ALA A 173 24.06 5.80 13.74
C ALA A 173 22.78 5.07 14.20
N THR A 174 21.59 5.57 13.84
CA THR A 174 20.32 5.13 14.42
C THR A 174 19.43 4.38 13.42
N CYS A 175 19.40 4.80 12.15
CA CYS A 175 18.40 4.38 11.15
C CYS A 175 18.99 3.52 10.02
N ALA A 176 20.26 3.76 9.66
CA ALA A 176 20.88 3.18 8.48
C ALA A 176 20.97 1.66 8.52
N ARG A 177 21.04 1.04 9.69
CA ARG A 177 21.03 -0.42 9.85
C ARG A 177 19.85 -1.08 9.12
N CYS A 178 18.70 -0.39 9.11
CA CYS A 178 17.48 -0.88 8.50
C CYS A 178 17.16 -0.20 7.16
N HIS A 179 17.39 1.11 7.04
CA HIS A 179 17.03 1.90 5.87
C HIS A 179 18.17 2.10 4.85
N GLY A 180 19.38 1.65 5.19
CA GLY A 180 20.55 1.81 4.33
C GLY A 180 21.21 3.18 4.43
N THR A 181 22.21 3.40 3.58
CA THR A 181 22.98 4.65 3.46
C THR A 181 22.74 5.32 2.12
N TYR A 182 22.95 6.63 2.06
CA TYR A 182 22.71 7.46 0.87
C TYR A 182 23.96 8.30 0.57
N GLY A 183 24.09 8.80 -0.66
CA GLY A 183 25.25 9.54 -1.14
C GLY A 183 26.06 8.73 -2.16
N ASP A 184 27.39 8.91 -2.19
CA ASP A 184 28.27 8.37 -3.23
C ASP A 184 28.36 6.84 -3.23
N THR A 185 28.22 6.21 -2.07
CA THR A 185 28.25 4.75 -1.92
C THR A 185 26.98 4.27 -1.18
N PRO A 186 25.82 4.32 -1.85
CA PRO A 186 24.56 3.96 -1.21
C PRO A 186 24.49 2.47 -0.96
N SER A 187 23.83 2.09 0.14
CA SER A 187 23.51 0.71 0.46
C SER A 187 22.04 0.58 0.85
N TYR A 188 21.45 -0.56 0.59
CA TYR A 188 20.11 -0.88 1.08
C TYR A 188 20.07 -2.36 1.50
N PRO A 189 19.82 -2.66 2.79
CA PRO A 189 19.97 -4.03 3.31
C PRO A 189 18.81 -4.96 2.94
N ASP A 190 17.63 -4.44 2.59
CA ASP A 190 16.42 -5.20 2.22
C ASP A 190 16.07 -6.31 3.24
N LEU A 191 16.19 -6.00 4.53
CA LEU A 191 16.02 -6.93 5.64
C LEU A 191 14.58 -6.97 6.13
N VAL A 192 14.08 -8.16 6.42
CA VAL A 192 12.84 -8.33 7.18
C VAL A 192 13.11 -8.08 8.66
N ILE A 193 12.48 -7.07 9.22
CA ILE A 193 12.54 -6.78 10.65
C ILE A 193 11.38 -7.52 11.33
N PRO A 194 11.65 -8.40 12.30
CA PRO A 194 10.61 -9.14 13.02
C PRO A 194 9.60 -8.21 13.69
N LEU A 195 8.34 -8.65 13.77
CA LEU A 195 7.27 -7.88 14.43
C LEU A 195 7.62 -7.54 15.88
N ALA A 196 8.30 -8.44 16.59
CA ALA A 196 8.71 -8.20 17.97
C ALA A 196 9.71 -7.04 18.11
N ASP A 197 10.50 -6.76 17.07
CA ASP A 197 11.54 -5.73 17.07
C ASP A 197 10.98 -4.37 16.58
N VAL A 198 10.15 -4.39 15.52
CA VAL A 198 9.59 -3.14 14.97
C VAL A 198 8.36 -2.67 15.74
N GLY A 199 7.57 -3.59 16.29
CA GLY A 199 6.40 -3.32 17.12
C GLY A 199 5.23 -2.61 16.43
N THR A 200 5.27 -2.42 15.10
CA THR A 200 4.16 -1.80 14.35
C THR A 200 2.96 -2.74 14.24
N ASP A 201 1.82 -2.24 13.78
CA ASP A 201 0.60 -3.05 13.65
C ASP A 201 0.87 -4.37 12.92
N ALA A 202 0.44 -5.47 13.54
CA ALA A 202 0.77 -6.81 13.10
C ALA A 202 -0.21 -7.38 12.06
N ALA A 203 -1.35 -6.71 11.80
CA ALA A 203 -2.45 -7.30 11.04
C ALA A 203 -2.04 -7.74 9.64
N LEU A 204 -1.24 -6.94 8.92
CA LEU A 204 -0.78 -7.28 7.58
C LEU A 204 0.17 -8.50 7.60
N ALA A 205 1.18 -8.48 8.44
CA ALA A 205 2.15 -9.57 8.52
C ALA A 205 1.54 -10.85 9.11
N ALA A 206 0.66 -10.75 10.12
CA ALA A 206 -0.07 -11.87 10.68
C ALA A 206 -1.08 -12.46 9.68
N GLY A 207 -1.82 -11.62 8.96
CA GLY A 207 -2.74 -12.03 7.91
C GLY A 207 -2.01 -12.80 6.80
N SER A 208 -0.85 -12.30 6.39
CA SER A 208 0.02 -12.99 5.43
C SER A 208 0.45 -14.38 5.90
N ALA A 209 0.61 -14.60 7.19
CA ALA A 209 0.97 -15.90 7.75
C ALA A 209 -0.25 -16.84 7.95
N GLN A 210 -1.42 -16.31 8.28
CA GLN A 210 -2.58 -17.10 8.70
C GLN A 210 -3.43 -17.62 7.54
N TYR A 211 -3.77 -16.77 6.57
CA TYR A 211 -4.63 -17.16 5.45
C TYR A 211 -3.93 -17.12 4.09
N ALA A 212 -2.73 -16.59 4.04
CA ALA A 212 -2.01 -16.42 2.80
C ALA A 212 -1.47 -17.74 2.21
N ALA A 213 -1.32 -18.83 2.99
CA ALA A 213 -0.73 -20.07 2.49
C ALA A 213 -1.42 -20.55 1.20
N ARG A 214 -2.76 -20.63 1.17
CA ARG A 214 -3.50 -21.05 -0.01
C ARG A 214 -3.37 -20.11 -1.21
N PHE A 215 -3.24 -18.81 -0.96
CA PHE A 215 -3.05 -17.81 -2.01
C PHE A 215 -1.60 -17.78 -2.50
N THR A 216 -0.65 -17.99 -1.60
CA THR A 216 0.75 -18.22 -1.93
C THR A 216 0.93 -19.47 -2.79
N ASP A 217 0.26 -20.57 -2.42
CA ASP A 217 0.30 -21.82 -3.19
C ASP A 217 -0.38 -21.66 -4.56
N TRP A 218 -1.48 -20.89 -4.61
CA TRP A 218 -2.13 -20.56 -5.87
C TRP A 218 -1.19 -19.78 -6.78
N PHE A 219 -0.60 -18.69 -6.30
CA PHE A 219 0.33 -17.86 -7.09
C PHE A 219 1.54 -18.67 -7.55
N ASN A 220 2.24 -19.31 -6.61
CA ASN A 220 3.48 -20.06 -6.89
C ASN A 220 3.27 -21.25 -7.83
N GLY A 221 2.08 -21.85 -7.81
CA GLY A 221 1.71 -22.94 -8.71
C GLY A 221 1.06 -22.49 -10.02
N SER A 222 0.80 -21.19 -10.21
CA SER A 222 0.19 -20.62 -11.41
C SER A 222 1.24 -20.20 -12.44
N TRP A 223 0.76 -19.73 -13.60
CA TRP A 223 1.61 -19.11 -14.60
C TRP A 223 2.42 -17.92 -14.05
N TYR A 224 1.84 -17.13 -13.13
CA TYR A 224 2.53 -16.00 -12.49
C TYR A 224 3.75 -16.44 -11.67
N GLY A 225 3.70 -17.61 -11.04
CA GLY A 225 4.76 -18.15 -10.20
C GLY A 225 5.98 -18.68 -10.96
N GLN A 226 5.96 -18.72 -12.29
CA GLN A 226 7.09 -19.25 -13.09
C GLN A 226 8.35 -18.39 -12.99
N ARG A 227 8.24 -17.08 -12.76
CA ARG A 227 9.36 -16.14 -12.66
C ARG A 227 9.37 -15.32 -11.38
N GLY A 228 8.23 -15.20 -10.71
CA GLY A 228 8.06 -14.55 -9.42
C GLY A 228 7.64 -15.58 -8.38
N ARG A 229 7.86 -15.27 -7.10
CA ARG A 229 7.42 -16.11 -5.97
C ARG A 229 6.82 -15.26 -4.88
N LEU A 230 5.83 -15.78 -4.20
CA LEU A 230 5.37 -15.26 -2.92
C LEU A 230 5.95 -16.10 -1.79
N GLU A 231 6.62 -15.43 -0.84
CA GLU A 231 7.24 -16.01 0.35
C GLU A 231 6.85 -15.16 1.56
N PRO A 232 5.68 -15.40 2.17
CA PRO A 232 5.19 -14.61 3.30
C PRO A 232 6.20 -14.57 4.44
N GLN A 233 6.39 -13.39 5.05
CA GLN A 233 7.33 -13.16 6.14
C GLN A 233 6.58 -12.63 7.37
N ALA A 234 7.06 -13.01 8.57
CA ALA A 234 6.51 -12.56 9.85
C ALA A 234 7.18 -11.27 10.33
N GLY A 235 7.18 -10.23 9.50
CA GLY A 235 7.82 -8.95 9.78
C GLY A 235 7.61 -7.95 8.67
N TYR A 236 8.31 -6.82 8.76
CA TYR A 236 8.24 -5.74 7.76
C TYR A 236 9.61 -5.39 7.20
N ILE A 237 9.65 -5.02 5.93
CA ILE A 237 10.85 -4.47 5.29
C ILE A 237 10.80 -2.94 5.37
N PRO A 238 11.76 -2.30 6.07
CA PRO A 238 11.92 -0.86 6.05
C PRO A 238 12.19 -0.37 4.61
N PRO A 239 11.40 0.56 4.06
CA PRO A 239 11.60 1.02 2.69
C PRO A 239 12.89 1.83 2.52
N PRO A 240 13.46 1.91 1.30
CA PRO A 240 14.42 2.97 0.97
C PRO A 240 13.77 4.33 1.15
N LEU A 241 14.49 5.32 1.69
CA LEU A 241 13.92 6.63 2.05
C LEU A 241 14.15 7.72 1.01
N VAL A 242 14.59 7.37 -0.21
CA VAL A 242 14.72 8.36 -1.29
C VAL A 242 13.35 8.98 -1.60
N GLY A 243 13.27 10.31 -1.55
CA GLY A 243 12.01 11.04 -1.74
C GLY A 243 10.96 10.80 -0.66
N VAL A 244 11.36 10.35 0.54
CA VAL A 244 10.44 10.00 1.62
C VAL A 244 9.52 11.16 2.02
N TRP A 245 9.94 12.39 1.86
CA TRP A 245 9.13 13.57 2.13
C TRP A 245 7.82 13.59 1.32
N ALA A 246 7.81 13.00 0.12
CA ALA A 246 6.66 12.98 -0.79
C ALA A 246 5.73 11.76 -0.59
N THR A 247 6.01 10.89 0.40
CA THR A 247 5.29 9.62 0.58
C THR A 247 4.35 9.57 1.79
N ALA A 248 4.05 10.72 2.39
CA ALA A 248 3.10 10.78 3.51
C ALA A 248 1.69 10.26 3.10
N PRO A 249 0.97 9.63 4.02
CA PRO A 249 1.29 9.32 5.41
C PRO A 249 2.22 8.11 5.55
N TYR A 250 2.72 7.85 6.76
CA TYR A 250 3.79 6.90 7.02
C TYR A 250 3.34 5.64 7.77
N LEU A 251 4.26 4.67 7.91
CA LEU A 251 4.07 3.26 8.24
C LEU A 251 3.37 2.50 7.10
N HIS A 252 3.43 1.16 7.15
CA HIS A 252 2.87 0.28 6.13
C HIS A 252 1.35 0.44 5.92
N ASN A 253 0.66 1.01 6.89
CA ASN A 253 -0.79 1.25 6.87
C ASN A 253 -1.16 2.75 6.73
N GLY A 254 -0.19 3.66 6.66
CA GLY A 254 -0.44 5.09 6.54
C GLY A 254 -0.98 5.76 7.83
N SER A 255 -0.72 5.17 9.01
CA SER A 255 -1.32 5.63 10.29
C SER A 255 -0.66 6.87 10.89
N VAL A 256 0.53 7.24 10.45
CA VAL A 256 1.29 8.39 10.97
C VAL A 256 1.38 9.49 9.92
N PRO A 257 0.80 10.67 10.16
CA PRO A 257 0.65 11.69 9.12
C PRO A 257 1.95 12.43 8.75
N THR A 258 2.95 12.48 9.64
CA THR A 258 4.19 13.24 9.44
C THR A 258 5.41 12.46 9.91
N ILE A 259 6.60 12.76 9.34
CA ILE A 259 7.87 12.19 9.84
C ILE A 259 8.19 12.71 11.25
N ALA A 260 7.84 13.95 11.58
CA ALA A 260 8.02 14.46 12.93
C ALA A 260 7.32 13.57 13.97
N ALA A 261 6.06 13.19 13.71
CA ALA A 261 5.31 12.27 14.58
C ALA A 261 5.85 10.82 14.49
N LEU A 262 6.50 10.43 13.38
CA LEU A 262 7.16 9.13 13.27
C LEU A 262 8.41 9.07 14.16
N LEU A 263 9.17 10.17 14.25
CA LEU A 263 10.39 10.30 15.06
C LEU A 263 10.13 10.57 16.56
N ASP A 264 8.91 10.97 16.91
CA ASP A 264 8.48 11.12 18.30
C ASP A 264 7.07 10.49 18.48
N SER A 265 7.02 9.25 18.95
CA SER A 265 5.78 8.48 19.06
C SER A 265 4.72 9.13 19.96
N ARG A 266 5.13 10.01 20.90
CA ARG A 266 4.23 10.76 21.78
C ARG A 266 3.40 11.81 21.04
N GLN A 267 3.79 12.20 19.82
CA GLN A 267 3.10 13.17 18.97
C GLN A 267 2.13 12.51 18.00
N ARG A 268 2.03 11.20 17.96
CA ARG A 268 1.14 10.48 17.03
C ARG A 268 -0.32 10.64 17.45
N PRO A 269 -1.18 11.21 16.60
CA PRO A 269 -2.60 11.35 16.93
C PRO A 269 -3.31 10.00 16.90
N ALA A 270 -4.23 9.77 17.83
CA ALA A 270 -5.12 8.61 17.79
C ALA A 270 -6.17 8.73 16.67
N TYR A 271 -6.70 9.94 16.47
CA TYR A 271 -7.72 10.24 15.47
C TYR A 271 -7.37 11.52 14.73
N TRP A 272 -7.40 11.49 13.41
CA TRP A 272 -7.05 12.66 12.61
C TRP A 272 -7.74 12.66 11.24
N THR A 273 -7.88 13.85 10.67
CA THR A 273 -8.39 14.06 9.31
C THR A 273 -7.43 14.92 8.50
N ARG A 274 -7.57 14.91 7.18
CA ARG A 274 -6.92 15.82 6.25
C ARG A 274 -7.85 16.23 5.11
N THR A 275 -7.50 17.24 4.35
CA THR A 275 -8.30 17.76 3.24
C THR A 275 -8.35 16.83 2.04
N PHE A 276 -7.40 15.93 1.86
CA PHE A 276 -7.13 15.18 0.63
C PHE A 276 -6.82 16.08 -0.57
N GLY A 277 -6.54 17.36 -0.33
CA GLY A 277 -6.01 18.27 -1.33
C GLY A 277 -4.53 17.99 -1.62
N THR A 278 -4.06 18.57 -2.71
CA THR A 278 -2.65 18.47 -3.15
C THR A 278 -1.99 19.84 -3.30
N ARG A 279 -2.59 20.87 -2.67
CA ARG A 279 -2.02 22.21 -2.65
C ARG A 279 -0.87 22.27 -1.67
N HIS A 280 0.01 23.20 -1.88
CA HIS A 280 1.12 23.50 -0.99
C HIS A 280 0.69 23.71 0.47
N SER A 281 -0.46 24.35 0.69
CA SER A 281 -1.05 24.57 2.01
C SER A 281 -1.59 23.29 2.68
N ASP A 282 -1.71 22.20 1.96
CA ASP A 282 -2.19 20.93 2.50
C ASP A 282 -1.01 20.05 3.04
N TYR A 283 0.23 20.54 2.87
CA TYR A 283 1.46 19.86 3.31
C TYR A 283 2.19 20.67 4.39
N ASP A 284 2.67 19.99 5.43
CA ASP A 284 3.51 20.55 6.49
C ASP A 284 4.99 20.33 6.16
N ALA A 285 5.64 21.36 5.63
CA ALA A 285 7.05 21.30 5.26
C ALA A 285 8.01 21.24 6.47
N ALA A 286 7.57 21.64 7.65
CA ALA A 286 8.38 21.55 8.88
C ALA A 286 8.31 20.16 9.50
N ALA A 287 7.13 19.55 9.50
CA ALA A 287 6.90 18.22 10.04
C ALA A 287 7.14 17.10 9.01
N LEU A 288 7.31 17.43 7.73
CA LEU A 288 7.40 16.51 6.59
C LEU A 288 6.18 15.55 6.52
N GLY A 289 5.07 16.06 6.02
CA GLY A 289 3.86 15.26 5.85
C GLY A 289 2.61 16.09 5.66
N TRP A 290 1.44 15.49 5.88
CA TRP A 290 0.18 16.17 5.67
C TRP A 290 -0.17 17.13 6.80
N GLN A 291 -0.75 18.29 6.44
CA GLN A 291 -1.50 19.12 7.38
C GLN A 291 -2.73 18.33 7.86
N THR A 292 -2.83 18.14 9.17
CA THR A 292 -3.89 17.35 9.78
C THR A 292 -4.64 18.12 10.84
N THR A 293 -5.91 17.74 11.04
CA THR A 293 -6.70 18.14 12.18
C THR A 293 -6.88 16.94 13.09
N VAL A 294 -6.37 17.04 14.31
CA VAL A 294 -6.60 16.06 15.36
C VAL A 294 -8.03 16.23 15.90
N VAL A 295 -8.72 15.11 16.05
CA VAL A 295 -10.08 15.07 16.62
C VAL A 295 -10.10 14.20 17.88
N ASP A 296 -11.15 14.31 18.68
CA ASP A 296 -11.27 13.65 19.99
C ASP A 296 -12.08 12.36 19.97
N HIS A 297 -12.50 11.91 18.77
CA HIS A 297 -13.31 10.70 18.61
C HIS A 297 -12.91 9.92 17.37
N GLY A 298 -13.12 8.61 17.42
CA GLY A 298 -12.96 7.70 16.28
C GLY A 298 -14.26 7.48 15.51
N HIS A 299 -14.28 6.46 14.66
CA HIS A 299 -15.41 6.11 13.80
C HIS A 299 -16.72 5.90 14.55
N ALA A 300 -16.67 5.35 15.78
CA ALA A 300 -17.87 5.14 16.59
C ALA A 300 -18.55 6.45 17.02
N GLY A 301 -17.79 7.54 17.10
CA GLY A 301 -18.28 8.87 17.45
C GLY A 301 -18.69 9.72 16.25
N GLU A 302 -18.45 9.29 14.99
CA GLU A 302 -18.78 10.04 13.78
C GLU A 302 -19.95 9.40 13.03
N PRO A 303 -21.17 9.95 13.18
CA PRO A 303 -22.36 9.39 12.54
C PRO A 303 -22.42 9.66 11.03
N ASP A 304 -21.82 10.76 10.55
CA ASP A 304 -21.80 11.09 9.13
C ASP A 304 -20.82 10.20 8.37
N ARG A 305 -21.32 9.38 7.44
CA ARG A 305 -20.52 8.46 6.62
C ARG A 305 -19.42 9.19 5.82
N ALA A 306 -19.74 10.36 5.25
CA ALA A 306 -18.80 11.08 4.40
C ALA A 306 -17.64 11.68 5.21
N ARG A 307 -17.88 12.07 6.46
CA ARG A 307 -16.84 12.48 7.39
C ARG A 307 -16.11 11.29 7.97
N ARG A 308 -16.82 10.24 8.38
CA ARG A 308 -16.23 9.02 8.95
C ARG A 308 -15.19 8.38 8.04
N VAL A 309 -15.42 8.27 6.74
CA VAL A 309 -14.43 7.71 5.80
C VAL A 309 -13.19 8.59 5.61
N ARG A 310 -13.22 9.85 6.02
CA ARG A 310 -12.08 10.78 5.99
C ARG A 310 -11.33 10.83 7.33
N LEU A 311 -11.87 10.23 8.36
CA LEU A 311 -11.29 10.14 9.69
C LEU A 311 -10.38 8.93 9.77
N TYR A 312 -9.09 9.15 9.96
CA TYR A 312 -8.16 8.09 10.29
C TYR A 312 -8.31 7.74 11.77
N ASP A 313 -8.71 6.52 12.05
CA ASP A 313 -8.95 6.00 13.40
C ASP A 313 -7.95 4.87 13.67
N THR A 314 -6.92 5.15 14.47
CA THR A 314 -5.84 4.20 14.78
C THR A 314 -6.25 3.10 15.75
N THR A 315 -7.49 3.11 16.24
CA THR A 315 -8.02 2.04 17.10
C THR A 315 -8.71 0.92 16.29
N LEU A 316 -8.90 1.13 14.99
CA LEU A 316 -9.43 0.09 14.12
C LEU A 316 -8.39 -1.02 13.90
N PRO A 317 -8.83 -2.29 13.76
CA PRO A 317 -7.92 -3.40 13.47
C PRO A 317 -7.11 -3.16 12.18
N GLY A 318 -5.79 -3.25 12.26
CA GLY A 318 -4.88 -2.99 11.15
C GLY A 318 -4.47 -1.53 10.94
N TYR A 319 -5.09 -0.59 11.66
CA TYR A 319 -4.83 0.86 11.54
C TYR A 319 -3.93 1.41 12.65
N GLY A 320 -3.38 0.56 13.50
CA GLY A 320 -2.55 0.97 14.63
C GLY A 320 -1.33 1.79 14.22
N ASN A 321 -1.00 2.82 15.04
CA ASN A 321 0.15 3.71 14.84
C ASN A 321 1.29 3.45 15.86
N GLY A 322 1.28 2.33 16.55
CA GLY A 322 2.33 1.93 17.50
C GLY A 322 3.62 1.46 16.82
N GLY A 323 4.60 1.14 17.64
CA GLY A 323 5.91 0.63 17.19
C GLY A 323 6.78 1.66 16.48
N HIS A 324 7.87 1.20 15.88
CA HIS A 324 8.87 2.04 15.22
C HIS A 324 9.28 3.25 16.08
N THR A 325 9.69 3.00 17.33
CA THR A 325 9.98 4.03 18.35
C THR A 325 11.45 4.42 18.39
N TYR A 326 12.22 4.13 17.34
CA TYR A 326 13.67 4.37 17.29
C TYR A 326 14.06 5.84 17.43
N GLY A 327 13.17 6.77 17.06
CA GLY A 327 13.37 8.21 17.21
C GLY A 327 13.09 8.75 18.62
N ASP A 328 12.42 7.99 19.49
CA ASP A 328 11.99 8.45 20.81
C ASP A 328 13.18 8.75 21.75
N ALA A 329 14.30 8.04 21.56
CA ALA A 329 15.54 8.24 22.31
C ALA A 329 16.36 9.46 21.85
N LEU A 330 16.06 10.03 20.68
CA LEU A 330 16.75 11.20 20.15
C LEU A 330 16.30 12.47 20.89
N SER A 331 17.22 13.39 21.09
CA SER A 331 16.90 14.74 21.52
C SER A 331 16.10 15.49 20.45
N GLU A 332 15.43 16.57 20.81
CA GLU A 332 14.70 17.43 19.87
C GLU A 332 15.62 17.97 18.75
N GLY A 333 16.86 18.37 19.10
CA GLY A 333 17.84 18.84 18.13
C GLY A 333 18.29 17.75 17.14
N GLU A 334 18.43 16.50 17.59
CA GLU A 334 18.75 15.37 16.72
C GLU A 334 17.58 15.01 15.81
N ARG A 335 16.33 14.99 16.32
CA ARG A 335 15.14 14.80 15.47
C ARG A 335 15.01 15.87 14.40
N SER A 336 15.23 17.15 14.77
CA SER A 336 15.23 18.26 13.81
C SER A 336 16.32 18.11 12.75
N ALA A 337 17.51 17.65 13.13
CA ALA A 337 18.60 17.40 12.20
C ALA A 337 18.28 16.24 11.25
N VAL A 338 17.70 15.13 11.75
CA VAL A 338 17.28 14.00 10.92
C VAL A 338 16.18 14.43 9.94
N LEU A 339 15.20 15.24 10.36
CA LEU A 339 14.16 15.79 9.46
C LEU A 339 14.82 16.58 8.31
N GLU A 340 15.82 17.42 8.62
CA GLU A 340 16.51 18.20 7.61
C GLU A 340 17.30 17.33 6.64
N TYR A 341 17.97 16.28 7.14
CA TYR A 341 18.64 15.32 6.29
C TYR A 341 17.69 14.57 5.35
N LEU A 342 16.53 14.14 5.82
CA LEU A 342 15.55 13.41 5.01
C LEU A 342 15.00 14.24 3.83
N LYS A 343 15.07 15.56 3.89
CA LYS A 343 14.76 16.45 2.75
C LYS A 343 15.78 16.33 1.61
N THR A 344 16.98 15.86 1.89
CA THR A 344 18.05 15.71 0.91
C THR A 344 18.05 14.39 0.17
N LEU A 345 17.21 13.43 0.61
CA LEU A 345 17.08 12.12 0.02
C LEU A 345 15.99 12.12 -1.06
#